data_5f1473955dfec687534eafb279f7e892
#
_entry.id   5f1473955dfec687534eafb279f7e892
#
_cell.length_a   1.000
_cell.length_b   1.000
_cell.length_c   1.000
_cell.angle_alpha   90.00
_cell.angle_beta   90.00
_cell.angle_gamma   90.00
#
_symmetry.space_group_name_H-M   'P 1'
#
loop_
_entity.id
_entity.type
_entity.pdbx_description
1 polymer ?
#
loop_
_entity_poly.entity_id
_entity_poly.type
_entity_poly.pdbx_seq_one_letter_code
_entity_poly.pdbx_strand_id
1 'polypeptide(L)'
;MGVLGACVTSLCAAEEPMPVVKVQKRVAVLTTVYRHNSHADVIASRLVLTDMLDGTGKDSPLQLTSLYVEQRPPNDISRLLAASHRFRIGTNIADALTLGTGTLAVDGVLLIAEHGDYPRSATGNTQYPKRRFWDEMLTVFRKSGRVVPVFVDKHLADNWEDAQYIHDTARELGIPLMAGSSVPGSWRFPPVDVARGEDLQEVVILTYGSTDHYGFHALECLQAVVEQRRGGETGIRAVESLRGDGVWRSIRQAQVAPDLLAAALRTLGGDSSSADMLPAKVPNPILWRIEYSDGLKASVLELNGAIQGWAGAWRPKTGTNVMSTRFWTQEARPAAHFTLLLNGIERMMLDGKPTWRADRTLMTSGLLDALLQSGLPGGRRLETPWLNWSYSSSWRWKEPPPPPPSRPWAEQ
;
A
#
# COMPACT_ATOMS: atom_id res chain seq x y z
N MET A 1 36.88 -40.79 71.19
CA MET A 1 37.35 -40.80 69.83
C MET A 1 36.12 -40.55 68.92
N GLY A 2 35.92 -39.34 68.53
CA GLY A 2 34.81 -38.93 67.67
C GLY A 2 35.34 -38.57 66.32
N VAL A 3 34.77 -39.21 65.27
CA VAL A 3 35.10 -38.89 63.89
C VAL A 3 34.07 -37.93 63.34
N LEU A 4 34.48 -36.70 63.02
CA LEU A 4 33.69 -35.69 62.32
C LEU A 4 33.69 -36.03 60.81
N GLY A 5 32.53 -36.40 60.29
CA GLY A 5 32.29 -36.52 58.85
C GLY A 5 31.98 -35.16 58.25
N ALA A 6 32.79 -34.65 57.34
CA ALA A 6 32.55 -33.43 56.55
C ALA A 6 31.65 -33.78 55.39
N CYS A 7 30.48 -33.14 55.37
CA CYS A 7 29.51 -33.23 54.24
C CYS A 7 29.93 -32.18 53.19
N VAL A 8 30.43 -32.64 52.05
CA VAL A 8 30.70 -31.76 50.89
C VAL A 8 29.44 -31.60 50.09
N THR A 9 28.78 -30.44 50.21
CA THR A 9 27.65 -30.06 49.33
C THR A 9 28.19 -29.56 48.01
N SER A 10 28.04 -30.38 46.97
CA SER A 10 28.31 -29.99 45.58
C SER A 10 27.22 -29.01 45.12
N LEU A 11 27.59 -27.74 44.94
CA LEU A 11 26.70 -26.79 44.23
C LEU A 11 26.75 -27.15 42.74
N CYS A 12 25.68 -27.74 42.24
CA CYS A 12 25.37 -27.76 40.81
C CYS A 12 25.01 -26.31 40.41
N ALA A 13 25.91 -25.64 39.70
CA ALA A 13 25.56 -24.42 39.00
C ALA A 13 24.55 -24.76 37.89
N ALA A 14 23.36 -24.18 37.98
CA ALA A 14 22.38 -24.27 36.91
C ALA A 14 22.96 -23.50 35.70
N GLU A 15 23.18 -24.19 34.59
CA GLU A 15 23.51 -23.55 33.33
C GLU A 15 22.34 -22.66 32.91
N GLU A 16 22.59 -21.37 32.83
CA GLU A 16 21.62 -20.44 32.23
C GLU A 16 21.33 -20.89 30.79
N PRO A 17 20.04 -20.98 30.39
CA PRO A 17 19.69 -21.39 29.06
C PRO A 17 20.30 -20.38 28.07
N MET A 18 21.10 -20.87 27.13
CA MET A 18 21.65 -20.05 26.04
C MET A 18 20.54 -19.28 25.36
N PRO A 19 20.71 -17.98 25.07
CA PRO A 19 19.68 -17.21 24.38
C PRO A 19 19.39 -17.87 23.03
N VAL A 20 18.13 -18.20 22.82
CA VAL A 20 17.65 -18.71 21.53
C VAL A 20 17.87 -17.60 20.52
N VAL A 21 18.90 -17.72 19.68
CA VAL A 21 19.13 -16.79 18.57
C VAL A 21 17.95 -16.93 17.62
N LYS A 22 17.04 -15.98 17.70
CA LYS A 22 15.90 -15.91 16.79
C LYS A 22 16.45 -15.64 15.40
N VAL A 23 16.48 -16.66 14.54
CA VAL A 23 16.95 -16.53 13.16
C VAL A 23 16.02 -15.54 12.44
N GLN A 24 16.53 -14.34 12.19
CA GLN A 24 15.80 -13.33 11.44
C GLN A 24 15.76 -13.73 9.95
N LYS A 25 14.62 -13.47 9.28
CA LYS A 25 14.52 -13.62 7.83
C LYS A 25 15.30 -12.50 7.13
N ARG A 26 16.22 -12.90 6.25
CA ARG A 26 17.04 -11.95 5.48
C ARG A 26 16.25 -11.43 4.30
N VAL A 27 16.16 -10.11 4.17
CA VAL A 27 15.43 -9.48 3.07
C VAL A 27 16.33 -8.56 2.25
N ALA A 28 16.06 -8.53 0.94
CA ALA A 28 16.60 -7.56 0.02
C ALA A 28 15.57 -6.47 -0.26
N VAL A 29 16.00 -5.21 -0.36
CA VAL A 29 15.19 -4.10 -0.82
C VAL A 29 15.66 -3.65 -2.20
N LEU A 30 14.75 -3.58 -3.16
CA LEU A 30 14.97 -3.08 -4.51
C LEU A 30 14.20 -1.78 -4.66
N THR A 31 14.90 -0.65 -4.81
CA THR A 31 14.25 0.66 -4.86
C THR A 31 14.79 1.55 -5.96
N THR A 32 13.97 2.49 -6.39
CA THR A 32 14.34 3.52 -7.35
C THR A 32 15.12 4.66 -6.72
N VAL A 33 14.70 5.12 -5.53
CA VAL A 33 15.31 6.23 -4.78
C VAL A 33 15.23 5.96 -3.29
N TYR A 34 16.28 6.31 -2.55
CA TYR A 34 16.28 6.21 -1.10
C TYR A 34 16.70 7.54 -0.44
N ARG A 35 15.76 8.43 -0.32
CA ARG A 35 15.93 9.72 0.35
C ARG A 35 14.95 9.86 1.50
N HIS A 36 15.18 10.83 2.36
CA HIS A 36 14.27 11.13 3.46
C HIS A 36 12.83 11.28 2.96
N ASN A 37 11.87 10.63 3.62
CA ASN A 37 10.45 10.55 3.26
C ASN A 37 10.12 9.89 1.92
N SER A 38 11.06 9.25 1.24
CA SER A 38 10.69 8.32 0.18
C SER A 38 10.02 7.08 0.76
N HIS A 39 9.27 6.34 -0.06
CA HIS A 39 8.69 5.07 0.37
C HIS A 39 9.76 4.08 0.86
N ALA A 40 10.95 4.09 0.26
CA ALA A 40 12.09 3.31 0.77
C ALA A 40 12.45 3.71 2.20
N ASP A 41 12.47 5.02 2.53
CA ASP A 41 12.75 5.46 3.90
C ASP A 41 11.64 5.02 4.86
N VAL A 42 10.40 5.35 4.56
CA VAL A 42 9.29 5.08 5.50
C VAL A 42 8.89 3.61 5.61
N ILE A 43 9.38 2.74 4.72
CA ILE A 43 9.19 1.28 4.78
C ILE A 43 10.49 0.59 5.22
N ALA A 44 11.56 0.72 4.44
CA ALA A 44 12.76 -0.08 4.65
C ALA A 44 13.64 0.44 5.80
N SER A 45 13.66 1.74 6.11
CA SER A 45 14.39 2.23 7.28
C SER A 45 13.86 1.65 8.60
N ARG A 46 12.58 1.21 8.65
CA ARG A 46 12.02 0.54 9.83
C ARG A 46 12.67 -0.81 10.12
N LEU A 47 13.29 -1.43 9.14
CA LEU A 47 14.03 -2.68 9.33
C LEU A 47 15.36 -2.48 10.09
N VAL A 48 15.83 -1.23 10.20
CA VAL A 48 17.10 -0.88 10.85
C VAL A 48 16.98 0.22 11.90
N LEU A 49 15.91 1.03 11.88
CA LEU A 49 15.65 2.14 12.79
C LEU A 49 14.41 1.94 13.66
N THR A 50 13.94 0.72 13.80
CA THR A 50 12.69 0.33 14.48
C THR A 50 11.41 0.88 13.82
N ASP A 51 10.26 0.49 14.35
CA ASP A 51 8.94 0.94 13.86
C ASP A 51 8.70 2.45 14.06
N MET A 52 9.50 3.11 14.89
CA MET A 52 9.46 4.56 15.16
C MET A 52 10.44 5.37 14.33
N LEU A 53 11.26 4.74 13.47
CA LEU A 53 12.26 5.39 12.62
C LEU A 53 13.33 6.23 13.37
N ASP A 54 13.68 5.87 14.59
CA ASP A 54 14.64 6.62 15.42
C ASP A 54 15.41 5.76 16.40
N GLY A 55 15.33 4.44 16.27
CA GLY A 55 15.95 3.49 17.18
C GLY A 55 15.18 3.27 18.49
N THR A 56 14.04 3.94 18.71
CA THR A 56 13.09 3.61 19.79
C THR A 56 11.93 2.77 19.24
N GLY A 57 11.15 2.12 20.12
CA GLY A 57 10.04 1.27 19.69
C GLY A 57 10.46 -0.18 19.48
N LYS A 58 9.86 -0.86 18.49
CA LYS A 58 10.06 -2.30 18.26
C LYS A 58 10.98 -2.55 17.08
N ASP A 59 11.89 -3.48 17.28
CA ASP A 59 12.72 -4.01 16.19
C ASP A 59 11.86 -4.86 15.23
N SER A 60 12.22 -4.81 13.94
CA SER A 60 11.65 -5.71 12.94
C SER A 60 12.16 -7.15 13.15
N PRO A 61 11.30 -8.17 12.96
CA PRO A 61 11.75 -9.56 12.91
C PRO A 61 12.49 -9.90 11.62
N LEU A 62 12.61 -8.95 10.68
CA LEU A 62 13.32 -9.09 9.41
C LEU A 62 14.68 -8.40 9.50
N GLN A 63 15.66 -8.94 8.79
CA GLN A 63 16.98 -8.34 8.66
C GLN A 63 17.14 -7.76 7.25
N LEU A 64 17.31 -6.44 7.13
CA LEU A 64 17.76 -5.82 5.89
C LEU A 64 19.20 -6.27 5.62
N THR A 65 19.39 -7.15 4.65
CA THR A 65 20.70 -7.74 4.32
C THR A 65 21.34 -7.03 3.14
N SER A 66 20.53 -6.63 2.17
CA SER A 66 20.99 -5.96 0.96
C SER A 66 19.99 -4.95 0.43
N LEU A 67 20.52 -3.98 -0.31
CA LEU A 67 19.77 -2.90 -0.93
C LEU A 67 20.28 -2.66 -2.35
N TYR A 68 19.39 -2.54 -3.32
CA TYR A 68 19.67 -1.94 -4.62
C TYR A 68 18.95 -0.60 -4.73
N VAL A 69 19.67 0.45 -5.11
CA VAL A 69 19.13 1.79 -5.37
C VAL A 69 19.52 2.20 -6.78
N GLU A 70 18.52 2.48 -7.63
CA GLU A 70 18.77 2.81 -9.03
C GLU A 70 19.27 4.24 -9.22
N GLN A 71 18.57 5.21 -8.63
CA GLN A 71 18.91 6.63 -8.71
C GLN A 71 19.36 7.15 -7.35
N ARG A 72 20.48 7.87 -7.34
CA ARG A 72 21.04 8.45 -6.11
C ARG A 72 21.14 9.97 -6.26
N PRO A 73 20.04 10.70 -5.96
CA PRO A 73 20.08 12.17 -5.92
C PRO A 73 21.01 12.67 -4.80
N PRO A 74 21.35 13.96 -4.78
CA PRO A 74 22.26 14.53 -3.76
C PRO A 74 21.82 14.30 -2.33
N ASN A 75 20.52 14.12 -2.06
CA ASN A 75 19.94 13.83 -0.75
C ASN A 75 19.70 12.32 -0.51
N ASP A 76 20.41 11.45 -1.22
CA ASP A 76 20.38 10.00 -1.00
C ASP A 76 20.97 9.66 0.39
N ILE A 77 20.24 8.87 1.17
CA ILE A 77 20.65 8.44 2.52
C ILE A 77 21.08 6.96 2.56
N SER A 78 21.01 6.25 1.46
CA SER A 78 21.24 4.79 1.41
C SER A 78 22.63 4.39 1.89
N ARG A 79 23.66 5.14 1.48
CA ARG A 79 25.06 4.85 1.84
C ARG A 79 25.34 5.09 3.33
N LEU A 80 24.77 6.15 3.89
CA LEU A 80 24.87 6.45 5.31
C LEU A 80 24.25 5.34 6.15
N LEU A 81 23.02 4.94 5.81
CA LEU A 81 22.32 3.85 6.50
C LEU A 81 23.05 2.52 6.35
N ALA A 82 23.58 2.21 5.16
CA ALA A 82 24.32 0.98 4.94
C ALA A 82 25.60 0.92 5.79
N ALA A 83 26.33 2.02 5.92
CA ALA A 83 27.52 2.11 6.74
C ALA A 83 27.19 1.96 8.25
N SER A 84 26.13 2.63 8.72
CA SER A 84 25.73 2.60 10.14
C SER A 84 25.12 1.26 10.56
N HIS A 85 24.36 0.61 9.67
CA HIS A 85 23.61 -0.61 9.99
C HIS A 85 24.16 -1.89 9.32
N ARG A 86 25.30 -1.78 8.62
CA ARG A 86 26.09 -2.89 8.08
C ARG A 86 25.34 -3.80 7.12
N PHE A 87 24.45 -3.26 6.27
CA PHE A 87 23.87 -4.02 5.15
C PHE A 87 24.61 -3.70 3.83
N ARG A 88 24.54 -4.62 2.88
CA ARG A 88 25.21 -4.50 1.58
C ARG A 88 24.42 -3.61 0.63
N ILE A 89 25.09 -2.76 -0.14
CA ILE A 89 24.51 -2.13 -1.35
C ILE A 89 24.97 -2.92 -2.57
N GLY A 90 24.03 -3.52 -3.27
CA GLY A 90 24.27 -4.24 -4.52
C GLY A 90 24.54 -3.29 -5.69
N THR A 91 25.39 -3.70 -6.61
CA THR A 91 25.69 -2.95 -7.84
C THR A 91 24.59 -3.07 -8.89
N ASN A 92 23.79 -4.12 -8.82
CA ASN A 92 22.60 -4.40 -9.60
C ASN A 92 21.63 -5.27 -8.80
N ILE A 93 20.45 -5.54 -9.35
CA ILE A 93 19.42 -6.34 -8.69
C ILE A 93 19.92 -7.78 -8.41
N ALA A 94 20.59 -8.39 -9.36
CA ALA A 94 21.11 -9.75 -9.16
C ALA A 94 22.16 -9.81 -8.04
N ASP A 95 23.05 -8.83 -7.94
CA ASP A 95 24.02 -8.72 -6.86
C ASP A 95 23.35 -8.55 -5.49
N ALA A 96 22.31 -7.71 -5.39
CA ALA A 96 21.54 -7.54 -4.17
C ALA A 96 20.83 -8.84 -3.72
N LEU A 97 20.28 -9.60 -4.66
CA LEU A 97 19.55 -10.84 -4.35
C LEU A 97 20.46 -12.02 -4.04
N THR A 98 21.64 -12.07 -4.67
CA THR A 98 22.57 -13.20 -4.52
C THR A 98 23.66 -12.95 -3.49
N LEU A 99 23.84 -11.74 -3.01
CA LEU A 99 24.94 -11.35 -2.12
C LEU A 99 26.33 -11.73 -2.67
N GLY A 100 26.45 -11.78 -4.02
CA GLY A 100 27.68 -12.18 -4.70
C GLY A 100 27.88 -13.69 -4.83
N THR A 101 26.97 -14.55 -4.34
CA THR A 101 27.10 -16.03 -4.41
C THR A 101 26.67 -16.62 -5.76
N GLY A 102 26.01 -15.84 -6.62
CA GLY A 102 25.48 -16.26 -7.92
C GLY A 102 24.14 -16.97 -7.86
N THR A 103 23.62 -17.30 -6.68
CA THR A 103 22.28 -17.88 -6.43
C THR A 103 21.54 -17.07 -5.38
N LEU A 104 20.21 -17.18 -5.33
CA LEU A 104 19.36 -16.45 -4.39
C LEU A 104 19.77 -16.71 -2.93
N ALA A 105 20.17 -15.65 -2.22
CA ALA A 105 20.74 -15.71 -0.87
C ALA A 105 19.89 -14.99 0.19
N VAL A 106 18.71 -14.50 -0.18
CA VAL A 106 17.75 -13.83 0.73
C VAL A 106 16.47 -14.67 0.89
N ASP A 107 15.68 -14.35 1.90
CA ASP A 107 14.45 -15.05 2.27
C ASP A 107 13.19 -14.28 1.92
N GLY A 108 13.34 -13.04 1.42
CA GLY A 108 12.24 -12.20 0.95
C GLY A 108 12.74 -10.97 0.21
N VAL A 109 11.85 -10.34 -0.57
CA VAL A 109 12.15 -9.14 -1.36
C VAL A 109 11.09 -8.07 -1.13
N LEU A 110 11.53 -6.82 -0.89
CA LEU A 110 10.69 -5.63 -0.92
C LEU A 110 11.04 -4.83 -2.18
N LEU A 111 10.13 -4.80 -3.16
CA LEU A 111 10.26 -4.01 -4.38
C LEU A 111 9.52 -2.68 -4.18
N ILE A 112 10.28 -1.61 -3.92
CA ILE A 112 9.77 -0.28 -3.59
C ILE A 112 10.17 0.69 -4.72
N ALA A 113 9.55 0.54 -5.89
CA ALA A 113 9.84 1.35 -7.06
C ALA A 113 8.85 2.53 -7.13
N GLU A 114 9.00 3.44 -6.19
CA GLU A 114 8.27 4.70 -6.07
C GLU A 114 9.27 5.84 -5.92
N HIS A 115 8.90 7.03 -6.42
CA HIS A 115 9.77 8.21 -6.52
C HIS A 115 10.92 8.04 -7.53
N GLY A 116 11.56 9.15 -7.84
CA GLY A 116 12.62 9.22 -8.82
C GLY A 116 12.22 10.03 -10.05
N ASP A 117 13.18 10.22 -10.93
CA ASP A 117 12.98 10.94 -12.20
C ASP A 117 12.70 9.91 -13.29
N TYR A 118 11.42 9.77 -13.61
CA TYR A 118 10.92 8.84 -14.62
C TYR A 118 9.94 9.54 -15.56
N PRO A 119 9.86 9.11 -16.83
CA PRO A 119 8.93 9.69 -17.79
C PRO A 119 7.49 9.47 -17.36
N ARG A 120 6.60 10.31 -17.90
CA ARG A 120 5.16 10.11 -17.79
C ARG A 120 4.60 9.53 -19.08
N SER A 121 3.63 8.65 -18.94
CA SER A 121 2.84 8.13 -20.06
C SER A 121 1.97 9.23 -20.68
N ALA A 122 1.37 8.95 -21.84
CA ALA A 122 0.38 9.85 -22.46
C ALA A 122 -0.84 10.10 -21.56
N THR A 123 -1.15 9.19 -20.65
CA THR A 123 -2.25 9.30 -19.66
C THR A 123 -1.84 10.08 -18.40
N GLY A 124 -0.56 10.45 -18.27
CA GLY A 124 0.00 11.18 -17.14
C GLY A 124 0.49 10.30 -15.99
N ASN A 125 0.44 8.97 -16.12
CA ASN A 125 0.97 8.04 -15.13
C ASN A 125 2.49 8.01 -15.15
N THR A 126 3.15 7.97 -13.99
CA THR A 126 4.61 7.89 -13.90
C THR A 126 5.08 6.47 -14.18
N GLN A 127 5.98 6.32 -15.16
CA GLN A 127 6.44 5.02 -15.65
C GLN A 127 7.62 4.49 -14.82
N TYR A 128 7.32 4.04 -13.61
CA TYR A 128 8.32 3.42 -12.75
C TYR A 128 8.80 2.07 -13.32
N PRO A 129 10.08 1.68 -13.13
CA PRO A 129 10.66 0.49 -13.77
C PRO A 129 10.27 -0.83 -13.09
N LYS A 130 9.02 -0.96 -12.62
CA LYS A 130 8.55 -2.14 -11.85
C LYS A 130 8.62 -3.42 -12.65
N ARG A 131 8.20 -3.37 -13.93
CA ARG A 131 8.29 -4.51 -14.84
C ARG A 131 9.74 -4.98 -15.02
N ARG A 132 10.67 -4.07 -15.28
CA ARG A 132 12.08 -4.41 -15.42
C ARG A 132 12.67 -4.97 -14.12
N PHE A 133 12.41 -4.36 -12.97
CA PHE A 133 12.86 -4.89 -11.67
C PHE A 133 12.32 -6.28 -11.42
N TRP A 134 11.06 -6.53 -11.78
CA TRP A 134 10.43 -7.83 -11.68
C TRP A 134 11.13 -8.86 -12.56
N ASP A 135 11.37 -8.56 -13.82
CA ASP A 135 12.03 -9.47 -14.78
C ASP A 135 13.47 -9.82 -14.36
N GLU A 136 14.24 -8.82 -13.88
CA GLU A 136 15.58 -9.04 -13.35
C GLU A 136 15.56 -9.93 -12.10
N MET A 137 14.61 -9.73 -11.20
CA MET A 137 14.40 -10.60 -10.03
C MET A 137 14.02 -12.01 -10.44
N LEU A 138 13.09 -12.19 -11.38
CA LEU A 138 12.67 -13.49 -11.90
C LEU A 138 13.84 -14.27 -12.53
N THR A 139 14.76 -13.57 -13.18
CA THR A 139 15.97 -14.19 -13.73
C THR A 139 16.80 -14.85 -12.63
N VAL A 140 16.96 -14.19 -11.48
CA VAL A 140 17.66 -14.79 -10.33
C VAL A 140 16.88 -15.95 -9.73
N PHE A 141 15.55 -15.83 -9.59
CA PHE A 141 14.70 -16.91 -9.05
C PHE A 141 14.77 -18.16 -9.91
N ARG A 142 14.61 -18.01 -11.22
CA ARG A 142 14.69 -19.13 -12.19
C ARG A 142 16.07 -19.81 -12.17
N LYS A 143 17.14 -19.02 -12.20
CA LYS A 143 18.52 -19.54 -12.11
C LYS A 143 18.77 -20.28 -10.80
N SER A 144 18.14 -19.87 -9.71
CA SER A 144 18.32 -20.48 -8.39
C SER A 144 17.41 -21.66 -8.12
N GLY A 145 16.42 -21.93 -9.00
CA GLY A 145 15.38 -22.95 -8.77
C GLY A 145 14.56 -22.71 -7.50
N ARG A 146 14.52 -21.49 -7.01
CA ARG A 146 13.88 -21.12 -5.74
C ARG A 146 13.21 -19.75 -5.84
N VAL A 147 12.05 -19.62 -5.23
CA VAL A 147 11.32 -18.35 -5.04
C VAL A 147 11.21 -18.00 -3.56
N VAL A 148 10.96 -16.74 -3.27
CA VAL A 148 10.73 -16.21 -1.91
C VAL A 148 9.55 -15.23 -1.94
N PRO A 149 8.93 -14.92 -0.78
CA PRO A 149 7.90 -13.90 -0.71
C PRO A 149 8.37 -12.54 -1.24
N VAL A 150 7.49 -11.87 -1.98
CA VAL A 150 7.75 -10.55 -2.56
C VAL A 150 6.64 -9.58 -2.17
N PHE A 151 7.02 -8.43 -1.64
CA PHE A 151 6.14 -7.27 -1.53
C PHE A 151 6.45 -6.29 -2.66
N VAL A 152 5.41 -5.81 -3.35
CA VAL A 152 5.50 -4.73 -4.34
C VAL A 152 4.74 -3.52 -3.82
N ASP A 153 5.45 -2.41 -3.65
CA ASP A 153 4.82 -1.15 -3.28
C ASP A 153 3.91 -0.64 -4.40
N LYS A 154 2.91 0.14 -4.03
CA LYS A 154 1.91 0.69 -4.98
C LYS A 154 2.58 1.39 -6.18
N HIS A 155 2.04 1.38 -7.37
CA HIS A 155 1.03 0.51 -7.96
C HIS A 155 1.63 -0.90 -8.17
N LEU A 156 0.87 -1.85 -8.68
CA LEU A 156 1.53 -3.10 -9.10
C LEU A 156 2.40 -2.83 -10.35
N ALA A 157 1.87 -2.07 -11.31
CA ALA A 157 2.59 -1.43 -12.40
C ALA A 157 1.83 -0.17 -12.87
N ASP A 158 2.42 0.61 -13.79
CA ASP A 158 1.86 1.86 -14.33
C ASP A 158 0.84 1.64 -15.46
N ASN A 159 0.70 0.41 -15.95
CA ASN A 159 -0.27 0.00 -16.97
C ASN A 159 -0.82 -1.40 -16.65
N TRP A 160 -1.95 -1.74 -17.30
CA TRP A 160 -2.64 -3.01 -17.07
C TRP A 160 -1.80 -4.22 -17.46
N GLU A 161 -1.17 -4.21 -18.64
CA GLU A 161 -0.44 -5.35 -19.19
C GLU A 161 0.71 -5.76 -18.28
N ASP A 162 1.47 -4.81 -17.77
CA ASP A 162 2.58 -5.08 -16.85
C ASP A 162 2.10 -5.49 -15.46
N ALA A 163 1.01 -4.89 -14.96
CA ALA A 163 0.40 -5.29 -13.70
C ALA A 163 -0.09 -6.74 -13.76
N GLN A 164 -0.78 -7.10 -14.83
CA GLN A 164 -1.26 -8.46 -15.06
C GLN A 164 -0.09 -9.45 -15.18
N TYR A 165 0.94 -9.10 -15.92
CA TYR A 165 2.13 -9.95 -16.06
C TYR A 165 2.82 -10.21 -14.73
N ILE A 166 3.01 -9.19 -13.88
CA ILE A 166 3.61 -9.36 -12.55
C ILE A 166 2.75 -10.31 -11.70
N HIS A 167 1.45 -10.10 -11.69
CA HIS A 167 0.52 -10.94 -10.94
C HIS A 167 0.50 -12.40 -11.44
N ASP A 168 0.39 -12.60 -12.76
CA ASP A 168 0.26 -13.92 -13.36
C ASP A 168 1.56 -14.73 -13.24
N THR A 169 2.71 -14.11 -13.48
CA THR A 169 4.00 -14.77 -13.27
C THR A 169 4.27 -15.11 -11.81
N ALA A 170 3.82 -14.30 -10.86
CA ALA A 170 3.88 -14.62 -9.44
C ALA A 170 3.08 -15.89 -9.13
N ARG A 171 1.85 -15.97 -9.66
CA ARG A 171 0.95 -17.13 -9.49
C ARG A 171 1.54 -18.39 -10.14
N GLU A 172 2.03 -18.27 -11.37
CA GLU A 172 2.63 -19.39 -12.13
C GLU A 172 3.85 -19.99 -11.43
N LEU A 173 4.70 -19.15 -10.85
CA LEU A 173 5.92 -19.57 -10.15
C LEU A 173 5.71 -19.87 -8.66
N GLY A 174 4.48 -19.69 -8.15
CA GLY A 174 4.18 -19.89 -6.74
C GLY A 174 4.85 -18.87 -5.81
N ILE A 175 5.12 -17.65 -6.29
CA ILE A 175 5.69 -16.57 -5.48
C ILE A 175 4.61 -16.02 -4.55
N PRO A 176 4.78 -16.07 -3.23
CA PRO A 176 3.88 -15.36 -2.31
C PRO A 176 3.96 -13.86 -2.57
N LEU A 177 2.97 -13.30 -3.26
CA LEU A 177 2.94 -11.88 -3.67
C LEU A 177 1.95 -11.11 -2.82
N MET A 178 2.41 -10.03 -2.21
CA MET A 178 1.61 -8.99 -1.56
C MET A 178 1.94 -7.64 -2.18
N ALA A 179 0.94 -6.79 -2.37
CA ALA A 179 1.15 -5.47 -2.97
C ALA A 179 0.17 -4.44 -2.39
N GLY A 180 0.42 -3.16 -2.64
CA GLY A 180 -0.56 -2.10 -2.46
C GLY A 180 -0.20 -1.02 -1.47
N SER A 181 -1.23 -0.24 -1.14
CA SER A 181 -1.19 0.98 -0.36
C SER A 181 -1.20 0.74 1.15
N SER A 182 -0.54 1.64 1.91
CA SER A 182 -0.65 1.70 3.37
C SER A 182 -1.99 2.25 3.86
N VAL A 183 -2.73 3.01 3.03
CA VAL A 183 -3.91 3.77 3.46
C VAL A 183 -5.10 2.88 3.85
N PRO A 184 -5.46 1.79 3.15
CA PRO A 184 -6.58 0.94 3.54
C PRO A 184 -6.46 0.34 4.96
N GLY A 185 -5.23 0.08 5.41
CA GLY A 185 -4.93 -0.46 6.73
C GLY A 185 -4.81 0.59 7.84
N SER A 186 -4.86 1.89 7.51
CA SER A 186 -4.69 2.99 8.45
C SER A 186 -5.90 3.16 9.40
N TRP A 187 -5.82 4.16 10.26
CA TRP A 187 -6.93 4.49 11.19
C TRP A 187 -8.16 4.97 10.43
N ARG A 188 -9.33 4.69 11.00
CA ARG A 188 -10.61 5.16 10.48
C ARG A 188 -11.33 5.99 11.54
N PHE A 189 -11.86 7.15 11.14
CA PHE A 189 -12.59 8.04 12.02
C PHE A 189 -13.92 8.46 11.39
N PRO A 190 -15.06 7.97 11.93
CA PRO A 190 -15.23 6.97 13.00
C PRO A 190 -14.69 5.59 12.59
N PRO A 191 -14.39 4.69 13.56
CA PRO A 191 -13.81 3.36 13.31
C PRO A 191 -14.85 2.37 12.78
N VAL A 192 -15.28 2.57 11.53
CA VAL A 192 -16.30 1.74 10.87
C VAL A 192 -15.76 1.07 9.61
N ASP A 193 -16.30 -0.08 9.30
CA ASP A 193 -16.04 -0.86 8.08
C ASP A 193 -17.34 -1.45 7.54
N VAL A 194 -17.32 -1.92 6.30
CA VAL A 194 -18.40 -2.70 5.71
C VAL A 194 -18.49 -4.06 6.41
N ALA A 195 -19.69 -4.43 6.85
CA ALA A 195 -19.91 -5.77 7.37
C ALA A 195 -19.71 -6.79 6.24
N ARG A 196 -18.96 -7.85 6.52
CA ARG A 196 -18.70 -8.87 5.50
C ARG A 196 -20.00 -9.52 5.03
N GLY A 197 -20.18 -9.52 3.70
CA GLY A 197 -21.38 -10.05 3.07
C GLY A 197 -22.56 -9.08 3.04
N GLU A 198 -22.37 -7.83 3.42
CA GLU A 198 -23.35 -6.77 3.27
C GLU A 198 -23.57 -6.41 1.80
N ASP A 199 -24.80 -6.21 1.40
CA ASP A 199 -25.12 -5.71 0.07
C ASP A 199 -24.93 -4.20 0.03
N LEU A 200 -24.09 -3.71 -0.86
CA LEU A 200 -23.86 -2.29 -1.08
C LEU A 200 -24.65 -1.77 -2.29
N GLN A 201 -25.22 -0.58 -2.15
CA GLN A 201 -25.93 0.12 -3.22
C GLN A 201 -25.02 1.10 -3.95
N GLU A 202 -24.28 1.91 -3.20
CA GLU A 202 -23.44 2.99 -3.73
C GLU A 202 -22.32 3.33 -2.75
N VAL A 203 -21.16 3.72 -3.30
CA VAL A 203 -19.98 4.16 -2.54
C VAL A 203 -19.45 5.46 -3.11
N VAL A 204 -19.06 6.39 -2.24
CA VAL A 204 -18.35 7.63 -2.58
C VAL A 204 -17.02 7.65 -1.83
N ILE A 205 -15.92 7.89 -2.54
CA ILE A 205 -14.59 8.11 -1.97
C ILE A 205 -14.12 9.51 -2.34
N LEU A 206 -13.48 10.20 -1.40
CA LEU A 206 -12.85 11.50 -1.59
C LEU A 206 -11.35 11.37 -1.55
N THR A 207 -10.66 12.12 -2.41
CA THR A 207 -9.20 12.17 -2.50
C THR A 207 -8.72 13.57 -2.85
N TYR A 208 -7.42 13.76 -2.72
CA TYR A 208 -6.69 14.99 -3.02
C TYR A 208 -5.31 14.63 -3.57
N GLY A 209 -4.48 15.64 -3.88
CA GLY A 209 -3.10 15.44 -4.33
C GLY A 209 -3.00 15.12 -5.81
N SER A 210 -2.02 14.30 -6.20
CA SER A 210 -1.82 13.92 -7.59
C SER A 210 -2.73 12.77 -8.00
N THR A 211 -3.27 12.87 -9.19
CA THR A 211 -4.25 11.92 -9.73
C THR A 211 -3.69 10.49 -9.83
N ASP A 212 -2.43 10.33 -10.22
CA ASP A 212 -1.78 9.01 -10.35
C ASP A 212 -1.42 8.40 -8.99
N HIS A 213 -0.80 9.15 -8.07
CA HIS A 213 -0.31 8.63 -6.79
C HIS A 213 -1.40 8.59 -5.70
N TYR A 214 -2.06 9.75 -5.47
CA TYR A 214 -3.07 9.87 -4.41
C TYR A 214 -4.41 9.29 -4.84
N GLY A 215 -4.75 9.41 -6.12
CA GLY A 215 -5.91 8.74 -6.69
C GLY A 215 -5.81 7.21 -6.57
N PHE A 216 -4.62 6.64 -6.74
CA PHE A 216 -4.40 5.21 -6.49
C PHE A 216 -4.73 4.81 -5.05
N HIS A 217 -4.33 5.62 -4.06
CA HIS A 217 -4.69 5.37 -2.66
C HIS A 217 -6.21 5.37 -2.45
N ALA A 218 -6.93 6.28 -3.12
CA ALA A 218 -8.38 6.31 -3.06
C ALA A 218 -9.03 5.06 -3.67
N LEU A 219 -8.49 4.55 -4.79
CA LEU A 219 -8.96 3.31 -5.40
C LEU A 219 -8.68 2.09 -4.50
N GLU A 220 -7.54 2.04 -3.83
CA GLU A 220 -7.25 1.01 -2.82
C GLU A 220 -8.20 1.08 -1.62
N CYS A 221 -8.55 2.31 -1.17
CA CYS A 221 -9.56 2.50 -0.12
C CYS A 221 -10.95 2.05 -0.59
N LEU A 222 -11.34 2.45 -1.81
CA LEU A 222 -12.59 1.98 -2.43
C LEU A 222 -12.63 0.45 -2.47
N GLN A 223 -11.57 -0.16 -3.00
CA GLN A 223 -11.52 -1.60 -3.18
C GLN A 223 -11.54 -2.35 -1.85
N ALA A 224 -10.85 -1.83 -0.81
CA ALA A 224 -10.89 -2.39 0.54
C ALA A 224 -12.30 -2.39 1.17
N VAL A 225 -13.13 -1.41 0.80
CA VAL A 225 -14.54 -1.32 1.21
C VAL A 225 -15.40 -2.29 0.39
N VAL A 226 -15.30 -2.24 -0.94
CA VAL A 226 -16.22 -2.99 -1.81
C VAL A 226 -15.95 -4.50 -1.85
N GLU A 227 -14.70 -4.94 -1.63
CA GLU A 227 -14.38 -6.37 -1.58
C GLU A 227 -14.97 -7.11 -0.36
N GLN A 228 -15.51 -6.35 0.64
CA GLN A 228 -16.18 -6.93 1.79
C GLN A 228 -17.65 -7.30 1.49
N ARG A 229 -18.25 -6.74 0.43
CA ARG A 229 -19.65 -6.92 0.11
C ARG A 229 -20.02 -8.37 -0.24
N ARG A 230 -21.31 -8.66 -0.34
CA ARG A 230 -21.78 -9.97 -0.77
C ARG A 230 -21.21 -10.31 -2.16
N GLY A 231 -20.65 -11.51 -2.27
CA GLY A 231 -19.97 -11.96 -3.49
C GLY A 231 -18.51 -11.50 -3.61
N GLY A 232 -18.02 -10.64 -2.72
CA GLY A 232 -16.65 -10.10 -2.81
C GLY A 232 -16.48 -9.13 -3.97
N GLU A 233 -15.33 -9.16 -4.63
CA GLU A 233 -15.15 -8.42 -5.89
C GLU A 233 -15.81 -9.17 -7.05
N THR A 234 -16.66 -8.47 -7.81
CA THR A 234 -17.49 -9.05 -8.86
C THR A 234 -17.04 -8.66 -10.28
N GLY A 235 -16.01 -7.83 -10.37
CA GLY A 235 -15.51 -7.25 -11.63
C GLY A 235 -16.08 -5.86 -11.93
N ILE A 236 -15.35 -5.12 -12.74
CA ILE A 236 -15.67 -3.76 -13.17
C ILE A 236 -16.12 -3.81 -14.63
N ARG A 237 -17.32 -3.33 -14.88
CA ARG A 237 -17.94 -3.34 -16.22
C ARG A 237 -17.51 -2.16 -17.06
N ALA A 238 -17.51 -0.97 -16.45
CA ALA A 238 -17.18 0.27 -17.14
C ALA A 238 -16.69 1.36 -16.20
N VAL A 239 -15.94 2.30 -16.76
CA VAL A 239 -15.42 3.47 -16.04
C VAL A 239 -15.65 4.74 -16.87
N GLU A 240 -15.72 5.87 -16.19
CA GLU A 240 -15.77 7.20 -16.78
C GLU A 240 -15.02 8.21 -15.92
N SER A 241 -14.18 9.04 -16.53
CA SER A 241 -13.47 10.14 -15.89
C SER A 241 -13.99 11.48 -16.39
N LEU A 242 -14.54 12.29 -15.51
CA LEU A 242 -15.03 13.64 -15.78
C LEU A 242 -14.12 14.69 -15.13
N ARG A 243 -14.01 15.86 -15.78
CA ARG A 243 -13.19 16.97 -15.31
C ARG A 243 -13.96 18.29 -15.36
N GLY A 244 -13.56 19.26 -14.54
CA GLY A 244 -14.08 20.63 -14.55
C GLY A 244 -15.61 20.68 -14.40
N ASP A 245 -16.29 21.44 -15.26
CA ASP A 245 -17.75 21.65 -15.21
C ASP A 245 -18.56 20.35 -15.33
N GLY A 246 -18.02 19.31 -15.96
CA GLY A 246 -18.65 18.01 -16.03
C GLY A 246 -18.88 17.39 -14.65
N VAL A 247 -17.94 17.58 -13.75
CA VAL A 247 -18.04 17.13 -12.34
C VAL A 247 -19.19 17.82 -11.63
N TRP A 248 -19.24 19.15 -11.70
CA TRP A 248 -20.29 19.94 -11.03
C TRP A 248 -21.67 19.67 -11.60
N ARG A 249 -21.76 19.42 -12.91
CA ARG A 249 -23.01 19.01 -13.56
C ARG A 249 -23.48 17.67 -13.02
N SER A 250 -22.58 16.68 -12.92
CA SER A 250 -22.91 15.36 -12.38
C SER A 250 -23.39 15.42 -10.94
N ILE A 251 -22.79 16.27 -10.10
CA ILE A 251 -23.22 16.46 -8.71
C ILE A 251 -24.61 17.10 -8.67
N ARG A 252 -24.86 18.19 -9.44
CA ARG A 252 -26.17 18.83 -9.49
C ARG A 252 -27.28 17.93 -10.02
N GLN A 253 -26.95 16.98 -10.89
CA GLN A 253 -27.87 15.98 -11.43
C GLN A 253 -28.03 14.74 -10.54
N ALA A 254 -27.48 14.76 -9.33
CA ALA A 254 -27.48 13.64 -8.38
C ALA A 254 -26.92 12.32 -8.97
N GLN A 255 -25.99 12.40 -9.92
CA GLN A 255 -25.26 11.26 -10.44
C GLN A 255 -24.15 10.78 -9.50
N VAL A 256 -23.83 11.58 -8.47
CA VAL A 256 -23.11 11.25 -7.25
C VAL A 256 -24.11 11.41 -6.13
N ALA A 257 -24.28 10.42 -5.27
CA ALA A 257 -25.25 10.47 -4.17
C ALA A 257 -24.95 11.66 -3.24
N PRO A 258 -25.85 12.67 -3.14
CA PRO A 258 -25.56 13.89 -2.39
C PRO A 258 -25.34 13.66 -0.89
N ASP A 259 -26.09 12.74 -0.31
CA ASP A 259 -25.98 12.39 1.11
C ASP A 259 -24.68 11.63 1.43
N LEU A 260 -24.19 10.76 0.51
CA LEU A 260 -22.90 10.10 0.64
C LEU A 260 -21.75 11.11 0.53
N LEU A 261 -21.82 12.01 -0.46
CA LEU A 261 -20.84 13.08 -0.63
C LEU A 261 -20.77 13.93 0.64
N ALA A 262 -21.93 14.40 1.14
CA ALA A 262 -22.00 15.19 2.36
C ALA A 262 -21.49 14.42 3.60
N ALA A 263 -21.78 13.10 3.70
CA ALA A 263 -21.31 12.28 4.81
C ALA A 263 -19.79 12.12 4.79
N ALA A 264 -19.19 11.85 3.62
CA ALA A 264 -17.75 11.76 3.48
C ALA A 264 -17.03 13.08 3.80
N LEU A 265 -17.53 14.20 3.30
CA LEU A 265 -16.99 15.54 3.59
C LEU A 265 -17.00 15.84 5.09
N ARG A 266 -18.09 15.55 5.81
CA ARG A 266 -18.18 15.77 7.26
C ARG A 266 -17.08 15.04 8.05
N THR A 267 -16.62 13.88 7.59
CA THR A 267 -15.55 13.14 8.30
C THR A 267 -14.18 13.81 8.20
N LEU A 268 -13.98 14.65 7.19
CA LEU A 268 -12.74 15.41 7.00
C LEU A 268 -12.68 16.70 7.83
N GLY A 269 -13.86 17.21 8.26
CA GLY A 269 -13.96 18.43 9.06
C GLY A 269 -13.67 19.71 8.28
N GLY A 270 -13.68 20.85 9.00
CA GLY A 270 -13.38 22.17 8.45
C GLY A 270 -14.50 22.78 7.60
N ASP A 271 -14.19 23.89 6.92
CA ASP A 271 -15.12 24.64 6.04
C ASP A 271 -15.56 23.89 4.78
N SER A 272 -14.97 22.71 4.54
CA SER A 272 -15.25 21.86 3.38
C SER A 272 -16.46 20.93 3.58
N SER A 273 -17.14 21.02 4.73
CA SER A 273 -18.25 20.13 5.08
C SER A 273 -19.53 20.37 4.24
N SER A 274 -19.60 21.44 3.45
CA SER A 274 -20.73 21.72 2.54
C SER A 274 -20.35 21.51 1.07
N ALA A 275 -21.10 20.66 0.37
CA ALA A 275 -20.91 20.40 -1.06
C ALA A 275 -21.12 21.68 -1.92
N ASP A 276 -21.94 22.61 -1.47
CA ASP A 276 -22.23 23.85 -2.20
C ASP A 276 -21.02 24.79 -2.32
N MET A 277 -20.07 24.68 -1.39
CA MET A 277 -18.85 25.50 -1.40
C MET A 277 -17.73 24.93 -2.28
N LEU A 278 -17.85 23.68 -2.73
CA LEU A 278 -16.80 23.00 -3.50
C LEU A 278 -16.46 23.72 -4.82
N PRO A 279 -17.43 24.20 -5.65
CA PRO A 279 -17.10 24.85 -6.91
C PRO A 279 -16.21 26.09 -6.77
N ALA A 280 -16.33 26.82 -5.64
CA ALA A 280 -15.50 28.00 -5.37
C ALA A 280 -14.08 27.64 -4.90
N LYS A 281 -13.88 26.46 -4.31
CA LYS A 281 -12.61 26.03 -3.71
C LYS A 281 -11.80 25.10 -4.61
N VAL A 282 -12.44 24.41 -5.55
CA VAL A 282 -11.82 23.36 -6.37
C VAL A 282 -11.83 23.75 -7.84
N PRO A 283 -10.75 24.38 -8.35
CA PRO A 283 -10.70 24.86 -9.72
C PRO A 283 -10.64 23.73 -10.77
N ASN A 284 -10.03 22.61 -10.41
CA ASN A 284 -9.81 21.47 -11.33
C ASN A 284 -10.32 20.17 -10.70
N PRO A 285 -11.63 20.00 -10.52
CA PRO A 285 -12.18 18.77 -9.95
C PRO A 285 -12.07 17.62 -10.93
N ILE A 286 -11.90 16.41 -10.38
CA ILE A 286 -12.00 15.16 -11.14
C ILE A 286 -13.06 14.28 -10.46
N LEU A 287 -13.88 13.64 -11.27
CA LEU A 287 -14.82 12.61 -10.85
C LEU A 287 -14.59 11.34 -11.65
N TRP A 288 -14.30 10.27 -10.98
CA TRP A 288 -14.28 8.92 -11.52
C TRP A 288 -15.58 8.20 -11.17
N ARG A 289 -16.26 7.69 -12.18
CA ARG A 289 -17.45 6.86 -12.05
C ARG A 289 -17.10 5.43 -12.42
N ILE A 290 -17.46 4.50 -11.57
CA ILE A 290 -17.09 3.10 -11.69
C ILE A 290 -18.37 2.27 -11.58
N GLU A 291 -18.60 1.40 -12.56
CA GLU A 291 -19.74 0.51 -12.60
C GLU A 291 -19.27 -0.94 -12.43
N TYR A 292 -19.65 -1.56 -11.33
CA TYR A 292 -19.34 -2.97 -11.07
C TYR A 292 -20.34 -3.90 -11.77
N SER A 293 -19.95 -5.16 -11.99
CA SER A 293 -20.75 -6.14 -12.72
C SER A 293 -22.02 -6.56 -11.98
N ASP A 294 -22.07 -6.44 -10.65
CA ASP A 294 -23.25 -6.68 -9.81
C ASP A 294 -24.21 -5.47 -9.71
N GLY A 295 -23.90 -4.39 -10.42
CA GLY A 295 -24.67 -3.15 -10.44
C GLY A 295 -24.34 -2.16 -9.34
N LEU A 296 -23.36 -2.43 -8.45
CA LEU A 296 -22.82 -1.44 -7.53
C LEU A 296 -22.24 -0.27 -8.33
N LYS A 297 -22.49 0.94 -7.87
CA LYS A 297 -21.92 2.19 -8.42
C LYS A 297 -20.96 2.78 -7.41
N ALA A 298 -19.80 3.21 -7.88
CA ALA A 298 -18.86 3.96 -7.05
C ALA A 298 -18.46 5.27 -7.73
N SER A 299 -18.23 6.29 -6.91
CA SER A 299 -17.74 7.59 -7.34
C SER A 299 -16.50 7.93 -6.53
N VAL A 300 -15.42 8.34 -7.20
CA VAL A 300 -14.22 8.88 -6.54
C VAL A 300 -14.04 10.33 -6.97
N LEU A 301 -13.96 11.25 -6.02
CA LEU A 301 -13.80 12.68 -6.29
C LEU A 301 -12.44 13.18 -5.81
N GLU A 302 -11.66 13.76 -6.72
CA GLU A 302 -10.45 14.51 -6.41
C GLU A 302 -10.82 15.99 -6.24
N LEU A 303 -10.64 16.51 -5.01
CA LEU A 303 -11.13 17.82 -4.58
C LEU A 303 -9.99 18.71 -4.07
N ASN A 304 -8.94 18.87 -4.89
CA ASN A 304 -7.78 19.71 -4.59
C ASN A 304 -8.17 21.15 -4.29
N GLY A 305 -7.70 21.66 -3.15
CA GLY A 305 -8.04 22.99 -2.65
C GLY A 305 -9.16 23.01 -1.60
N ALA A 306 -10.00 21.95 -1.54
CA ALA A 306 -11.06 21.86 -0.55
C ALA A 306 -10.76 20.89 0.59
N ILE A 307 -10.03 19.81 0.33
CA ILE A 307 -9.76 18.75 1.32
C ILE A 307 -8.28 18.37 1.36
N GLN A 308 -7.86 17.79 2.49
CA GLN A 308 -6.54 17.18 2.69
C GLN A 308 -6.74 15.86 3.44
N GLY A 309 -6.99 14.79 2.69
CA GLY A 309 -7.20 13.45 3.24
C GLY A 309 -8.12 12.60 2.38
N TRP A 310 -8.22 11.34 2.77
CA TRP A 310 -9.12 10.37 2.15
C TRP A 310 -10.32 10.14 3.05
N ALA A 311 -11.51 10.09 2.47
CA ALA A 311 -12.74 9.76 3.16
C ALA A 311 -13.62 8.86 2.29
N GLY A 312 -14.44 8.05 2.92
CA GLY A 312 -15.40 7.20 2.22
C GLY A 312 -16.77 7.26 2.88
N ALA A 313 -17.80 7.14 2.06
CA ALA A 313 -19.16 6.91 2.52
C ALA A 313 -19.83 5.86 1.65
N TRP A 314 -20.67 5.05 2.27
CA TRP A 314 -21.38 3.97 1.56
C TRP A 314 -22.78 3.76 2.11
N ARG A 315 -23.63 3.22 1.26
CA ARG A 315 -25.00 2.88 1.60
C ARG A 315 -25.23 1.39 1.37
N PRO A 316 -25.67 0.66 2.42
CA PRO A 316 -26.23 -0.68 2.25
C PRO A 316 -27.48 -0.67 1.40
N LYS A 317 -27.76 -1.78 0.67
CA LYS A 317 -29.02 -1.95 -0.07
C LYS A 317 -30.22 -2.05 0.87
N THR A 318 -30.03 -2.57 2.08
CA THR A 318 -31.05 -2.68 3.10
C THR A 318 -30.86 -1.63 4.17
N GLY A 319 -31.90 -0.83 4.43
CA GLY A 319 -31.84 0.28 5.40
C GLY A 319 -31.55 1.63 4.75
N THR A 320 -31.62 2.68 5.57
CA THR A 320 -31.42 4.09 5.16
C THR A 320 -30.13 4.71 5.69
N ASN A 321 -29.37 3.93 6.47
CA ASN A 321 -28.20 4.45 7.18
C ASN A 321 -27.02 4.61 6.24
N VAL A 322 -26.52 5.83 6.13
CA VAL A 322 -25.23 6.12 5.49
C VAL A 322 -24.12 5.91 6.50
N MET A 323 -23.16 5.09 6.12
CA MET A 323 -21.91 4.91 6.86
C MET A 323 -20.83 5.77 6.24
N SER A 324 -19.96 6.37 7.04
CA SER A 324 -18.84 7.16 6.52
C SER A 324 -17.66 7.15 7.48
N THR A 325 -16.46 7.27 6.91
CA THR A 325 -15.20 7.31 7.67
C THR A 325 -14.13 8.12 6.93
N ARG A 326 -13.26 8.73 7.68
CA ARG A 326 -11.98 9.24 7.19
C ARG A 326 -10.93 8.13 7.30
N PHE A 327 -10.20 7.87 6.22
CA PHE A 327 -8.97 7.07 6.25
C PHE A 327 -7.82 8.00 6.66
N TRP A 328 -7.43 7.94 7.93
CA TRP A 328 -6.45 8.86 8.48
C TRP A 328 -5.05 8.27 8.45
N THR A 329 -4.11 9.03 7.91
CA THR A 329 -2.69 8.71 7.87
C THR A 329 -1.93 9.66 8.78
N GLN A 330 -0.91 9.17 9.47
CA GLN A 330 0.03 10.03 10.16
C GLN A 330 1.08 10.50 9.15
N GLU A 331 0.90 11.69 8.58
CA GLU A 331 1.84 12.24 7.60
C GLU A 331 3.16 12.66 8.24
N ALA A 332 3.09 13.20 9.46
CA ALA A 332 4.30 13.54 10.22
C ALA A 332 5.05 12.27 10.65
N ARG A 333 6.39 12.38 10.77
CA ARG A 333 7.20 11.28 11.28
C ARG A 333 6.70 10.83 12.68
N PRO A 334 6.60 9.54 12.96
CA PRO A 334 7.19 8.42 12.26
C PRO A 334 6.39 7.86 11.08
N ALA A 335 5.36 8.53 10.56
CA ALA A 335 4.55 8.05 9.45
C ALA A 335 3.99 6.62 9.71
N ALA A 336 3.34 6.46 10.85
CA ALA A 336 3.04 5.16 11.44
C ALA A 336 2.02 4.30 10.66
N HIS A 337 1.30 4.87 9.69
CA HIS A 337 0.51 4.08 8.74
C HIS A 337 1.39 3.14 7.90
N PHE A 338 2.67 3.46 7.68
CA PHE A 338 3.62 2.54 7.07
C PHE A 338 4.09 1.43 8.04
N THR A 339 4.06 1.66 9.35
CA THR A 339 4.25 0.57 10.33
C THR A 339 3.15 -0.48 10.18
N LEU A 340 1.89 -0.05 9.99
CA LEU A 340 0.77 -0.98 9.78
C LEU A 340 0.93 -1.78 8.48
N LEU A 341 1.43 -1.16 7.41
CA LEU A 341 1.79 -1.85 6.17
C LEU A 341 2.91 -2.86 6.40
N LEU A 342 4.00 -2.44 7.07
CA LEU A 342 5.15 -3.30 7.34
C LEU A 342 4.77 -4.51 8.20
N ASN A 343 3.89 -4.37 9.19
CA ASN A 343 3.39 -5.50 9.98
C ASN A 343 2.76 -6.59 9.10
N GLY A 344 2.06 -6.19 8.03
CA GLY A 344 1.52 -7.12 7.03
C GLY A 344 2.63 -7.79 6.21
N ILE A 345 3.64 -7.04 5.80
CA ILE A 345 4.80 -7.53 5.06
C ILE A 345 5.59 -8.52 5.92
N GLU A 346 5.91 -8.16 7.16
CA GLU A 346 6.62 -9.01 8.12
C GLU A 346 5.93 -10.35 8.31
N ARG A 347 4.62 -10.34 8.50
CA ARG A 347 3.84 -11.58 8.62
C ARG A 347 3.99 -12.44 7.38
N MET A 348 3.85 -11.86 6.17
CA MET A 348 4.05 -12.63 4.93
C MET A 348 5.46 -13.21 4.84
N MET A 349 6.51 -12.44 5.18
CA MET A 349 7.90 -12.92 5.12
C MET A 349 8.15 -14.07 6.10
N LEU A 350 7.50 -14.05 7.28
CA LEU A 350 7.63 -15.09 8.30
C LEU A 350 6.83 -16.35 7.94
N ASP A 351 5.59 -16.18 7.51
CA ASP A 351 4.62 -17.26 7.31
C ASP A 351 4.65 -17.86 5.88
N GLY A 352 5.27 -17.15 4.93
CA GLY A 352 5.27 -17.52 3.51
C GLY A 352 3.90 -17.37 2.84
N LYS A 353 2.97 -16.63 3.45
CA LYS A 353 1.61 -16.40 2.93
C LYS A 353 1.26 -14.93 2.94
N PRO A 354 0.73 -14.37 1.83
CA PRO A 354 0.32 -12.99 1.78
C PRO A 354 -0.70 -12.66 2.88
N THR A 355 -0.50 -11.55 3.60
CA THR A 355 -1.46 -11.06 4.61
C THR A 355 -2.75 -10.58 3.95
N TRP A 356 -2.65 -10.02 2.75
CA TRP A 356 -3.75 -9.80 1.81
C TRP A 356 -3.29 -10.12 0.39
N ARG A 357 -4.25 -10.45 -0.45
CA ARG A 357 -3.99 -10.87 -1.83
C ARG A 357 -3.60 -9.68 -2.70
N ALA A 358 -2.66 -9.87 -3.62
CA ALA A 358 -2.29 -8.88 -4.63
C ALA A 358 -3.40 -8.62 -5.66
N ASP A 359 -4.47 -9.45 -5.68
CA ASP A 359 -5.64 -9.28 -6.55
C ASP A 359 -6.27 -7.89 -6.38
N ARG A 360 -6.34 -7.34 -5.14
CA ARG A 360 -6.80 -5.96 -4.91
C ARG A 360 -5.97 -4.97 -5.71
N THR A 361 -4.66 -5.04 -5.56
CA THR A 361 -3.73 -4.10 -6.18
C THR A 361 -3.65 -4.29 -7.70
N LEU A 362 -3.85 -5.52 -8.20
CA LEU A 362 -4.03 -5.76 -9.63
C LEU A 362 -5.28 -5.04 -10.14
N MET A 363 -6.43 -5.23 -9.46
CA MET A 363 -7.69 -4.58 -9.86
C MET A 363 -7.54 -3.04 -9.84
N THR A 364 -6.96 -2.48 -8.79
CA THR A 364 -6.80 -1.03 -8.64
C THR A 364 -5.77 -0.44 -9.60
N SER A 365 -4.72 -1.18 -9.99
CA SER A 365 -3.77 -0.77 -11.03
C SER A 365 -4.44 -0.68 -12.40
N GLY A 366 -5.19 -1.72 -12.78
CA GLY A 366 -5.95 -1.72 -14.04
C GLY A 366 -7.09 -0.70 -14.04
N LEU A 367 -7.73 -0.49 -12.89
CA LEU A 367 -8.78 0.53 -12.75
C LEU A 367 -8.21 1.94 -12.91
N LEU A 368 -7.06 2.26 -12.30
CA LEU A 368 -6.41 3.55 -12.49
C LEU A 368 -6.03 3.76 -13.95
N ASP A 369 -5.42 2.77 -14.59
CA ASP A 369 -5.04 2.86 -16.00
C ASP A 369 -6.26 3.15 -16.90
N ALA A 370 -7.36 2.42 -16.74
CA ALA A 370 -8.61 2.65 -17.48
C ALA A 370 -9.20 4.05 -17.22
N LEU A 371 -9.18 4.53 -15.96
CA LEU A 371 -9.67 5.86 -15.59
C LEU A 371 -8.82 6.98 -16.17
N LEU A 372 -7.50 6.82 -16.19
CA LEU A 372 -6.58 7.78 -16.81
C LEU A 372 -6.79 7.83 -18.33
N GLN A 373 -6.98 6.67 -18.99
CA GLN A 373 -7.32 6.59 -20.41
C GLN A 373 -8.67 7.26 -20.70
N SER A 374 -9.69 7.00 -19.88
CA SER A 374 -11.00 7.67 -19.97
C SER A 374 -10.91 9.19 -19.81
N GLY A 375 -9.94 9.68 -19.05
CA GLY A 375 -9.72 11.10 -18.76
C GLY A 375 -8.94 11.87 -19.84
N LEU A 376 -8.51 11.24 -20.94
CA LEU A 376 -7.85 11.91 -22.06
C LEU A 376 -8.78 12.92 -22.76
N PRO A 377 -8.25 13.91 -23.49
CA PRO A 377 -9.07 14.86 -24.25
C PRO A 377 -10.08 14.15 -25.16
N GLY A 378 -11.35 14.55 -25.07
CA GLY A 378 -12.45 13.87 -25.73
C GLY A 378 -12.95 12.64 -24.97
N GLY A 379 -12.60 12.56 -23.68
CA GLY A 379 -12.85 11.46 -22.78
C GLY A 379 -14.26 10.88 -22.85
N ARG A 380 -14.33 9.57 -22.73
CA ARG A 380 -15.55 8.77 -22.89
C ARG A 380 -15.64 7.70 -21.81
N ARG A 381 -16.83 7.27 -21.55
CA ARG A 381 -17.06 6.04 -20.81
C ARG A 381 -16.41 4.86 -21.54
N LEU A 382 -15.59 4.09 -20.83
CA LEU A 382 -14.89 2.92 -21.33
C LEU A 382 -15.51 1.66 -20.74
N GLU A 383 -15.87 0.70 -21.60
CA GLU A 383 -16.12 -0.68 -21.16
C GLU A 383 -14.81 -1.34 -20.81
N THR A 384 -14.76 -2.10 -19.73
CA THR A 384 -13.54 -2.69 -19.18
C THR A 384 -13.63 -4.23 -19.07
N PRO A 385 -13.79 -4.95 -20.19
CA PRO A 385 -13.95 -6.42 -20.16
C PRO A 385 -12.74 -7.12 -19.52
N TRP A 386 -11.55 -6.54 -19.57
CA TRP A 386 -10.35 -7.06 -18.91
C TRP A 386 -10.36 -6.91 -17.38
N LEU A 387 -11.19 -6.04 -16.81
CA LEU A 387 -11.40 -5.89 -15.37
C LEU A 387 -12.67 -6.64 -14.91
N ASN A 388 -13.35 -7.34 -15.78
CA ASN A 388 -14.55 -8.10 -15.45
C ASN A 388 -14.20 -9.50 -14.92
N TRP A 389 -13.49 -9.55 -13.81
CA TRP A 389 -13.13 -10.77 -13.09
C TRP A 389 -13.37 -10.60 -11.59
N SER A 390 -13.53 -11.71 -10.89
CA SER A 390 -13.92 -11.72 -9.49
C SER A 390 -12.84 -12.33 -8.60
N TYR A 391 -12.76 -11.84 -7.35
CA TYR A 391 -11.98 -12.48 -6.30
C TYR A 391 -12.66 -12.33 -4.94
N SER A 392 -12.26 -13.16 -3.99
CA SER A 392 -12.67 -13.02 -2.60
C SER A 392 -11.45 -12.69 -1.73
N SER A 393 -11.62 -11.76 -0.81
CA SER A 393 -10.59 -11.37 0.15
C SER A 393 -10.92 -11.94 1.52
N SER A 394 -9.93 -12.50 2.20
CA SER A 394 -10.03 -12.84 3.63
C SER A 394 -9.58 -11.69 4.54
N TRP A 395 -8.94 -10.68 3.97
CA TRP A 395 -8.49 -9.51 4.71
C TRP A 395 -9.68 -8.72 5.27
N ARG A 396 -9.50 -8.21 6.49
CA ARG A 396 -10.43 -7.29 7.15
C ARG A 396 -9.63 -6.18 7.80
N TRP A 397 -10.15 -4.98 7.71
CA TRP A 397 -9.64 -3.90 8.53
C TRP A 397 -9.88 -4.25 10.01
N LYS A 398 -8.87 -3.97 10.82
CA LYS A 398 -8.95 -4.02 12.28
C LYS A 398 -8.49 -2.66 12.78
N GLU A 399 -9.19 -2.11 13.73
CA GLU A 399 -8.79 -0.86 14.35
C GLU A 399 -7.37 -0.98 14.89
N PRO A 400 -6.42 -0.15 14.38
CA PRO A 400 -5.07 -0.16 14.88
C PRO A 400 -5.00 0.42 16.30
N PRO A 401 -3.95 0.12 17.09
CA PRO A 401 -3.66 0.84 18.32
C PRO A 401 -3.60 2.36 18.05
N PRO A 402 -3.80 3.21 19.08
CA PRO A 402 -3.66 4.65 18.92
C PRO A 402 -2.34 5.02 18.21
N PRO A 403 -2.33 6.00 17.32
CA PRO A 403 -1.11 6.42 16.63
C PRO A 403 -0.09 6.94 17.63
N PRO A 404 1.21 6.71 17.40
CA PRO A 404 2.24 7.31 18.23
C PRO A 404 2.25 8.83 18.07
N PRO A 405 2.82 9.58 19.05
CA PRO A 405 2.96 11.02 18.93
C PRO A 405 3.70 11.42 17.65
N SER A 406 3.16 12.41 16.94
CA SER A 406 3.85 13.03 15.80
C SER A 406 5.09 13.77 16.28
N ARG A 407 6.16 13.70 15.49
CA ARG A 407 7.38 14.47 15.70
C ARG A 407 7.55 15.48 14.57
N PRO A 408 7.99 16.72 14.86
CA PRO A 408 8.34 17.65 13.81
C PRO A 408 9.47 17.05 12.95
N TRP A 409 9.49 17.42 11.67
CA TRP A 409 10.61 17.11 10.80
C TRP A 409 11.86 17.73 11.38
N ALA A 410 12.91 16.96 11.57
CA ALA A 410 14.23 17.53 11.71
C ALA A 410 14.59 18.12 10.35
N GLU A 411 14.64 19.44 10.25
CA GLU A 411 15.27 20.11 9.13
C GLU A 411 16.74 19.70 9.16
N GLN A 412 17.15 18.90 8.18
CA GLN A 412 18.56 18.55 7.94
C GLN A 412 19.07 19.30 6.74
#